data_bafa14772e64c72ef40c0db9921e22cc
#
_entry.id   bafa14772e64c72ef40c0db9921e22cc
#
_cell.length_a   1.000
_cell.length_b   1.000
_cell.length_c   1.000
_cell.angle_alpha   90.00
_cell.angle_beta   90.00
_cell.angle_gamma   90.00
#
_symmetry.space_group_name_H-M   'P 1'
#
loop_
_entity.id
_entity.type
_entity.pdbx_description
1 polymer ?
#
loop_
_entity_poly.entity_id
_entity_poly.type
_entity_poly.pdbx_seq_one_letter_code
_entity_poly.pdbx_strand_id
1 'polypeptide(L)'
;MRLINIYENSPDTPQGSRSKDLNIGKLWLLTELKRLGHDNFDTVYVLGSWYGSMAPYLLYKHISFERAFFVDIDPKNTDYVKNMVHKIGLTDKIVPVTQDGNTTDYQGDNILVINTSTNDMDNQGWFDNIPQGSTVALEGRDQQWDNKENVHQELTSFANAYPVSEQYVVQERELVDMQEKPYNRFLMIGTK
;
A
#
# COMPACT_ATOMS: atom_id res chain seq x y z
N MET A 1 16.92 17.51 10.77
CA MET A 1 15.70 17.20 11.56
C MET A 1 15.32 15.78 11.25
N ARG A 2 15.31 14.86 12.22
CA ARG A 2 14.97 13.45 11.96
C ARG A 2 13.45 13.34 11.81
N LEU A 3 12.97 13.03 10.61
CA LEU A 3 11.54 12.85 10.28
C LEU A 3 10.85 11.82 11.18
N ILE A 4 11.61 10.82 11.67
CA ILE A 4 11.15 9.83 12.66
C ILE A 4 10.55 10.51 13.90
N ASN A 5 11.11 11.62 14.39
CA ASN A 5 10.60 12.30 15.57
C ASN A 5 9.25 13.00 15.36
N ILE A 6 8.87 13.33 14.12
CA ILE A 6 7.57 13.92 13.81
C ILE A 6 6.46 12.86 13.95
N TYR A 7 6.78 11.62 13.63
CA TYR A 7 5.85 10.48 13.72
C TYR A 7 5.73 9.93 15.13
N GLU A 8 6.84 9.83 15.85
CA GLU A 8 6.87 9.24 17.20
C GLU A 8 6.15 10.09 18.25
N ASN A 9 6.03 11.39 18.02
CA ASN A 9 5.51 12.35 19.01
C ASN A 9 4.16 12.96 18.62
N SER A 10 3.47 12.48 17.58
CA SER A 10 2.10 12.92 17.31
C SER A 10 1.12 12.15 18.18
N PRO A 11 0.43 12.80 19.15
CA PRO A 11 -0.52 12.13 20.03
C PRO A 11 -1.72 11.53 19.27
N ASP A 12 -1.97 12.03 18.06
CA ASP A 12 -3.11 11.64 17.23
C ASP A 12 -2.79 10.45 16.31
N THR A 13 -1.56 9.89 16.35
CA THR A 13 -1.20 8.76 15.51
C THR A 13 -1.77 7.47 16.11
N PRO A 14 -2.71 6.79 15.43
CA PRO A 14 -3.28 5.55 15.93
C PRO A 14 -2.20 4.49 16.20
N GLN A 15 -2.35 3.77 17.31
CA GLN A 15 -1.32 2.84 17.80
C GLN A 15 -0.89 1.81 16.74
N GLY A 16 -1.85 1.24 15.99
CA GLY A 16 -1.57 0.26 14.95
C GLY A 16 -0.78 0.80 13.75
N SER A 17 -0.87 2.10 13.43
CA SER A 17 -0.18 2.69 12.28
C SER A 17 1.33 2.79 12.46
N ARG A 18 1.84 2.59 13.67
CA ARG A 18 3.27 2.58 14.01
C ARG A 18 3.84 1.17 14.05
N SER A 19 3.05 0.17 13.73
CA SER A 19 3.48 -1.22 13.77
C SER A 19 4.73 -1.42 12.91
N LYS A 20 5.74 -2.04 13.53
CA LYS A 20 7.04 -2.28 12.90
C LYS A 20 6.91 -3.22 11.71
N ASP A 21 6.10 -4.25 11.83
CA ASP A 21 5.85 -5.26 10.81
C ASP A 21 5.20 -4.66 9.56
N LEU A 22 4.17 -3.78 9.72
CA LEU A 22 3.55 -3.09 8.60
C LEU A 22 4.52 -2.16 7.86
N ASN A 23 5.42 -1.51 8.58
CA ASN A 23 6.44 -0.66 7.95
C ASN A 23 7.53 -1.48 7.26
N ILE A 24 7.88 -2.66 7.80
CA ILE A 24 8.79 -3.60 7.15
C ILE A 24 8.19 -4.11 5.84
N GLY A 25 6.89 -4.46 5.81
CA GLY A 25 6.19 -4.85 4.59
C GLY A 25 6.27 -3.78 3.52
N LYS A 26 5.82 -2.57 3.82
CA LYS A 26 5.88 -1.44 2.87
C LYS A 26 7.29 -1.17 2.35
N LEU A 27 8.29 -1.21 3.21
CA LEU A 27 9.68 -1.03 2.81
C LEU A 27 10.17 -2.17 1.92
N TRP A 28 9.76 -3.40 2.21
CA TRP A 28 10.07 -4.56 1.39
C TRP A 28 9.49 -4.40 -0.03
N LEU A 29 8.21 -4.09 -0.15
CA LEU A 29 7.54 -3.85 -1.43
C LEU A 29 8.27 -2.77 -2.25
N LEU A 30 8.56 -1.61 -1.67
CA LEU A 30 9.23 -0.50 -2.34
C LEU A 30 10.68 -0.85 -2.74
N THR A 31 11.37 -1.65 -1.93
CA THR A 31 12.72 -2.13 -2.23
C THR A 31 12.71 -3.09 -3.43
N GLU A 32 11.72 -3.99 -3.50
CA GLU A 32 11.58 -4.92 -4.62
C GLU A 32 11.22 -4.18 -5.93
N LEU A 33 10.31 -3.20 -5.90
CA LEU A 33 10.03 -2.34 -7.05
C LEU A 33 11.31 -1.69 -7.57
N LYS A 34 12.10 -1.11 -6.70
CA LYS A 34 13.37 -0.47 -7.07
C LYS A 34 14.39 -1.47 -7.62
N ARG A 35 14.50 -2.66 -7.01
CA ARG A 35 15.40 -3.74 -7.48
C ARG A 35 15.05 -4.20 -8.89
N LEU A 36 13.77 -4.19 -9.26
CA LEU A 36 13.27 -4.54 -10.58
C LEU A 36 13.43 -3.40 -11.61
N GLY A 37 13.82 -2.19 -11.19
CA GLY A 37 13.85 -1.01 -12.04
C GLY A 37 12.46 -0.38 -12.28
N HIS A 38 11.45 -0.79 -11.51
CA HIS A 38 10.10 -0.21 -11.50
C HIS A 38 10.00 0.87 -10.43
N ASP A 39 10.75 1.96 -10.59
CA ASP A 39 10.86 3.04 -9.61
C ASP A 39 10.56 4.44 -10.16
N ASN A 40 9.98 4.50 -11.38
CA ASN A 40 9.59 5.75 -12.03
C ASN A 40 8.22 5.63 -12.69
N PHE A 41 7.24 6.44 -12.22
CA PHE A 41 5.87 6.43 -12.69
C PHE A 41 5.34 7.85 -12.86
N ASP A 42 4.34 8.03 -13.72
CA ASP A 42 3.62 9.31 -13.81
C ASP A 42 2.61 9.40 -12.66
N THR A 43 1.86 8.34 -12.47
CA THR A 43 0.81 8.30 -11.45
C THR A 43 0.92 7.06 -10.54
N VAL A 44 0.78 7.28 -9.23
CA VAL A 44 0.75 6.20 -8.23
C VAL A 44 -0.58 6.24 -7.49
N TYR A 45 -1.23 5.09 -7.37
CA TYR A 45 -2.41 4.91 -6.51
C TYR A 45 -2.04 4.02 -5.33
N VAL A 46 -2.32 4.47 -4.11
CA VAL A 46 -2.17 3.69 -2.88
C VAL A 46 -3.57 3.45 -2.32
N LEU A 47 -4.07 2.22 -2.45
CA LEU A 47 -5.41 1.83 -2.04
C LEU A 47 -5.44 1.32 -0.61
N GLY A 48 -6.54 1.59 0.11
CA GLY A 48 -6.66 1.25 1.52
C GLY A 48 -5.53 1.91 2.31
N SER A 49 -5.31 3.21 2.05
CA SER A 49 -4.11 3.92 2.53
C SER A 49 -4.06 4.03 4.05
N TRP A 50 -5.20 3.75 4.72
CA TRP A 50 -5.37 3.83 6.16
C TRP A 50 -4.82 5.15 6.68
N TYR A 51 -4.25 5.20 7.87
CA TYR A 51 -3.66 6.43 8.41
C TYR A 51 -2.39 6.89 7.70
N GLY A 52 -1.97 6.21 6.63
CA GLY A 52 -0.85 6.60 5.80
C GLY A 52 0.47 6.80 6.55
N SER A 53 0.61 6.25 7.77
CA SER A 53 1.82 6.43 8.57
C SER A 53 3.04 6.02 7.76
N MET A 54 4.07 6.79 7.71
CA MET A 54 5.28 6.56 6.92
C MET A 54 5.10 6.34 5.40
N ALA A 55 3.92 5.85 4.94
CA ALA A 55 3.72 5.49 3.53
C ALA A 55 3.98 6.64 2.55
N PRO A 56 3.46 7.87 2.73
CA PRO A 56 3.78 8.99 1.84
C PRO A 56 5.27 9.31 1.79
N TYR A 57 5.94 9.26 2.91
CA TYR A 57 7.37 9.53 3.00
C TYR A 57 8.20 8.39 2.39
N LEU A 58 7.89 7.14 2.70
CA LEU A 58 8.58 5.98 2.13
C LEU A 58 8.40 5.94 0.61
N LEU A 59 7.19 6.15 0.10
CA LEU A 59 6.92 6.22 -1.32
C LEU A 59 7.79 7.29 -1.99
N TYR A 60 7.77 8.52 -1.48
CA TYR A 60 8.55 9.63 -2.03
C TYR A 60 10.07 9.39 -2.01
N LYS A 61 10.57 8.59 -1.07
CA LYS A 61 12.01 8.25 -0.98
C LYS A 61 12.46 7.14 -1.89
N HIS A 62 11.55 6.26 -2.29
CA HIS A 62 11.89 5.06 -3.05
C HIS A 62 11.42 5.11 -4.50
N ILE A 63 10.34 5.81 -4.79
CA ILE A 63 9.68 5.86 -6.10
C ILE A 63 9.67 7.30 -6.61
N SER A 64 10.07 7.50 -7.85
CA SER A 64 9.87 8.76 -8.58
C SER A 64 8.47 8.79 -9.15
N PHE A 65 7.73 9.89 -8.94
CA PHE A 65 6.39 10.06 -9.51
C PHE A 65 6.04 11.54 -9.69
N GLU A 66 5.12 11.82 -10.59
CA GLU A 66 4.57 13.16 -10.75
C GLU A 66 3.46 13.41 -9.72
N ARG A 67 2.53 12.43 -9.59
CA ARG A 67 1.41 12.52 -8.65
C ARG A 67 1.09 11.17 -8.00
N ALA A 68 0.73 11.19 -6.72
CA ALA A 68 0.25 10.01 -6.01
C ALA A 68 -1.10 10.28 -5.34
N PHE A 69 -2.04 9.34 -5.50
CA PHE A 69 -3.36 9.36 -4.87
C PHE A 69 -3.40 8.34 -3.73
N PHE A 70 -3.70 8.80 -2.52
CA PHE A 70 -3.87 7.97 -1.35
C PHE A 70 -5.37 7.81 -1.10
N VAL A 71 -5.91 6.65 -1.50
CA VAL A 71 -7.35 6.36 -1.51
C VAL A 71 -7.73 5.57 -0.27
N ASP A 72 -8.74 6.04 0.44
CA ASP A 72 -9.34 5.34 1.57
C ASP A 72 -10.81 5.68 1.67
N ILE A 73 -11.63 4.73 2.12
CA ILE A 73 -13.07 4.93 2.29
C ILE A 73 -13.40 5.77 3.55
N ASP A 74 -12.53 5.73 4.56
CA ASP A 74 -12.72 6.48 5.81
C ASP A 74 -12.14 7.90 5.69
N PRO A 75 -12.97 8.95 5.78
CA PRO A 75 -12.51 10.34 5.74
C PRO A 75 -11.49 10.68 6.86
N LYS A 76 -11.52 9.99 7.99
CA LYS A 76 -10.53 10.20 9.07
C LYS A 76 -9.13 9.77 8.62
N ASN A 77 -9.04 8.69 7.84
CA ASN A 77 -7.78 8.21 7.30
C ASN A 77 -7.21 9.22 6.29
N THR A 78 -8.03 9.71 5.38
CA THR A 78 -7.60 10.68 4.37
C THR A 78 -7.26 12.04 4.98
N ASP A 79 -7.98 12.51 6.00
CA ASP A 79 -7.63 13.72 6.74
C ASP A 79 -6.28 13.58 7.46
N TYR A 80 -6.00 12.39 8.01
CA TYR A 80 -4.71 12.12 8.61
C TYR A 80 -3.57 12.17 7.58
N VAL A 81 -3.75 11.53 6.42
CA VAL A 81 -2.79 11.59 5.30
C VAL A 81 -2.57 13.03 4.86
N LYS A 82 -3.63 13.84 4.72
CA LYS A 82 -3.57 15.25 4.36
C LYS A 82 -2.71 16.06 5.33
N ASN A 83 -2.92 15.89 6.62
CA ASN A 83 -2.15 16.57 7.66
C ASN A 83 -0.66 16.16 7.61
N MET A 84 -0.39 14.89 7.38
CA MET A 84 0.96 14.38 7.26
C MET A 84 1.67 14.93 6.03
N VAL A 85 1.04 14.86 4.87
CA VAL A 85 1.57 15.36 3.59
C VAL A 85 1.91 16.84 3.68
N HIS A 86 1.05 17.62 4.37
CA HIS A 86 1.33 19.04 4.66
C HIS A 86 2.59 19.21 5.53
N LYS A 87 2.72 18.43 6.62
CA LYS A 87 3.87 18.50 7.52
C LYS A 87 5.21 18.17 6.84
N ILE A 88 5.20 17.29 5.85
CA ILE A 88 6.40 16.89 5.12
C ILE A 88 6.63 17.67 3.81
N GLY A 89 5.73 18.61 3.46
CA GLY A 89 5.88 19.49 2.30
C GLY A 89 5.67 18.79 0.96
N LEU A 90 4.75 17.82 0.87
CA LEU A 90 4.45 17.05 -0.34
C LEU A 90 3.02 17.29 -0.87
N THR A 91 2.36 18.36 -0.49
CA THR A 91 0.98 18.68 -0.89
C THR A 91 0.76 18.82 -2.38
N ASP A 92 1.79 19.21 -3.12
CA ASP A 92 1.72 19.38 -4.57
C ASP A 92 1.84 18.05 -5.33
N LYS A 93 2.32 17.00 -4.64
CA LYS A 93 2.57 15.68 -5.24
C LYS A 93 1.63 14.59 -4.75
N ILE A 94 1.14 14.68 -3.52
CA ILE A 94 0.33 13.63 -2.89
C ILE A 94 -1.06 14.16 -2.56
N VAL A 95 -2.06 13.47 -3.09
CA VAL A 95 -3.48 13.83 -2.99
C VAL A 95 -4.21 12.73 -2.19
N PRO A 96 -4.65 13.00 -0.95
CA PRO A 96 -5.55 12.09 -0.25
C PRO A 96 -6.96 12.18 -0.85
N VAL A 97 -7.59 11.02 -1.07
CA VAL A 97 -8.91 10.90 -1.71
C VAL A 97 -9.81 10.02 -0.85
N THR A 98 -10.93 10.58 -0.37
CA THR A 98 -11.95 9.80 0.33
C THR A 98 -12.88 9.16 -0.70
N GLN A 99 -12.67 7.86 -0.94
CA GLN A 99 -13.42 7.10 -1.96
C GLN A 99 -13.32 5.60 -1.67
N ASP A 100 -14.34 4.85 -2.06
CA ASP A 100 -14.25 3.39 -2.13
C ASP A 100 -13.23 2.98 -3.21
N GLY A 101 -12.24 2.19 -2.82
CA GLY A 101 -11.22 1.67 -3.74
C GLY A 101 -11.81 0.92 -4.93
N ASN A 102 -12.95 0.24 -4.74
CA ASN A 102 -13.66 -0.50 -5.79
C ASN A 102 -14.23 0.40 -6.90
N THR A 103 -14.36 1.69 -6.67
CA THR A 103 -14.88 2.67 -7.63
C THR A 103 -13.80 3.65 -8.10
N THR A 104 -12.53 3.33 -7.82
CA THR A 104 -11.43 4.20 -8.25
C THR A 104 -11.35 4.28 -9.77
N ASP A 105 -11.40 5.50 -10.28
CA ASP A 105 -11.17 5.81 -11.68
C ASP A 105 -9.69 6.13 -11.89
N TYR A 106 -8.96 5.17 -12.44
CA TYR A 106 -7.52 5.27 -12.64
C TYR A 106 -7.21 6.13 -13.86
N GLN A 107 -6.50 7.23 -13.66
CA GLN A 107 -6.13 8.19 -14.70
C GLN A 107 -4.61 8.26 -14.84
N GLY A 108 -4.15 8.48 -16.08
CA GLY A 108 -2.73 8.61 -16.42
C GLY A 108 -2.22 7.43 -17.26
N ASP A 109 -0.99 7.52 -17.70
CA ASP A 109 -0.40 6.52 -18.58
C ASP A 109 0.45 5.52 -17.78
N ASN A 110 1.61 5.87 -17.33
CA ASN A 110 2.54 4.99 -16.60
C ASN A 110 2.12 4.85 -15.13
N ILE A 111 1.16 3.94 -14.86
CA ILE A 111 0.48 3.81 -13.57
C ILE A 111 1.12 2.73 -12.70
N LEU A 112 1.34 3.05 -11.42
CA LEU A 112 1.59 2.08 -10.35
C LEU A 112 0.39 2.03 -9.40
N VAL A 113 -0.14 0.84 -9.15
CA VAL A 113 -1.15 0.61 -8.11
C VAL A 113 -0.54 -0.21 -6.98
N ILE A 114 -0.52 0.38 -5.79
CA ILE A 114 -0.07 -0.27 -4.56
C ILE A 114 -1.29 -0.58 -3.69
N ASN A 115 -1.42 -1.83 -3.26
CA ASN A 115 -2.40 -2.21 -2.25
C ASN A 115 -1.74 -3.12 -1.20
N THR A 116 -1.55 -2.60 0.00
CA THR A 116 -1.01 -3.34 1.16
C THR A 116 -2.10 -3.76 2.15
N SER A 117 -3.35 -3.56 1.77
CA SER A 117 -4.58 -3.82 2.54
C SER A 117 -5.53 -4.77 1.80
N THR A 118 -5.01 -5.67 0.96
CA THR A 118 -5.84 -6.58 0.14
C THR A 118 -6.80 -7.42 0.98
N ASN A 119 -6.38 -7.83 2.18
CA ASN A 119 -7.19 -8.58 3.12
C ASN A 119 -8.34 -7.76 3.74
N ASP A 120 -8.25 -6.44 3.69
CA ASP A 120 -9.18 -5.52 4.34
C ASP A 120 -10.24 -4.99 3.37
N MET A 121 -10.17 -5.37 2.09
CA MET A 121 -11.13 -4.97 1.05
C MET A 121 -12.11 -6.11 0.76
N ASP A 122 -13.41 -5.83 0.80
CA ASP A 122 -14.48 -6.85 0.80
C ASP A 122 -14.61 -7.60 -0.55
N ASN A 123 -14.14 -6.99 -1.65
CA ASN A 123 -14.19 -7.61 -2.99
C ASN A 123 -12.99 -7.18 -3.83
N GLN A 124 -12.90 -7.69 -5.06
CA GLN A 124 -11.79 -7.45 -5.97
C GLN A 124 -12.09 -6.42 -7.07
N GLY A 125 -13.20 -5.69 -6.98
CA GLY A 125 -13.57 -4.68 -7.98
C GLY A 125 -12.48 -3.64 -8.20
N TRP A 126 -11.76 -3.27 -7.14
CA TRP A 126 -10.62 -2.38 -7.24
C TRP A 126 -9.52 -2.92 -8.16
N PHE A 127 -9.27 -4.24 -8.14
CA PHE A 127 -8.26 -4.88 -8.97
C PHE A 127 -8.75 -5.04 -10.41
N ASP A 128 -10.02 -5.40 -10.61
CA ASP A 128 -10.60 -5.59 -11.95
C ASP A 128 -10.62 -4.28 -12.74
N ASN A 129 -10.78 -3.14 -12.07
CA ASN A 129 -10.81 -1.82 -12.66
C ASN A 129 -9.42 -1.25 -13.03
N ILE A 130 -8.32 -1.88 -12.57
CA ILE A 130 -6.97 -1.41 -12.91
C ILE A 130 -6.76 -1.53 -14.43
N PRO A 131 -6.30 -0.45 -15.10
CA PRO A 131 -6.02 -0.48 -16.55
C PRO A 131 -4.97 -1.53 -16.90
N GLN A 132 -5.19 -2.21 -18.03
CA GLN A 132 -4.19 -3.13 -18.59
C GLN A 132 -2.88 -2.40 -18.88
N GLY A 133 -1.75 -3.05 -18.57
CA GLY A 133 -0.42 -2.48 -18.69
C GLY A 133 0.06 -1.70 -17.46
N SER A 134 -0.80 -1.49 -16.45
CA SER A 134 -0.39 -0.88 -15.18
C SER A 134 0.51 -1.82 -14.38
N THR A 135 1.52 -1.28 -13.71
CA THR A 135 2.27 -2.02 -12.68
C THR A 135 1.43 -2.14 -11.42
N VAL A 136 1.34 -3.35 -10.87
CA VAL A 136 0.68 -3.61 -9.59
C VAL A 136 1.68 -4.13 -8.57
N ALA A 137 1.57 -3.66 -7.33
CA ALA A 137 2.39 -4.10 -6.20
C ALA A 137 1.48 -4.34 -5.00
N LEU A 138 1.26 -5.60 -4.67
CA LEU A 138 0.24 -6.06 -3.75
C LEU A 138 0.85 -6.78 -2.56
N GLU A 139 0.32 -6.54 -1.36
CA GLU A 139 0.63 -7.33 -0.19
C GLU A 139 -0.63 -7.92 0.42
N GLY A 140 -0.53 -9.20 0.82
CA GLY A 140 -1.51 -9.91 1.62
C GLY A 140 -0.85 -10.54 2.85
N ARG A 141 -1.65 -11.26 3.64
CA ARG A 141 -1.19 -11.99 4.83
C ARG A 141 -2.07 -13.21 5.09
N ASP A 142 -1.52 -14.21 5.78
CA ASP A 142 -2.26 -15.39 6.22
C ASP A 142 -2.98 -15.19 7.57
N GLN A 143 -2.70 -14.10 8.27
CA GLN A 143 -3.30 -13.78 9.56
C GLN A 143 -4.72 -13.21 9.40
N GLN A 144 -5.68 -13.89 9.98
CA GLN A 144 -7.07 -13.46 10.02
C GLN A 144 -7.31 -12.53 11.23
N TRP A 145 -7.71 -11.29 10.96
CA TRP A 145 -8.19 -10.35 11.96
C TRP A 145 -9.65 -10.01 11.65
N ASP A 146 -10.53 -10.10 12.65
CA ASP A 146 -11.91 -9.64 12.60
C ASP A 146 -12.80 -10.21 11.48
N ASN A 147 -12.79 -11.54 11.26
CA ASN A 147 -13.66 -12.25 10.29
C ASN A 147 -13.57 -11.73 8.84
N LYS A 148 -12.43 -11.24 8.42
CA LYS A 148 -12.19 -10.81 7.03
C LYS A 148 -12.20 -12.00 6.07
N GLU A 149 -12.88 -11.86 4.93
CA GLU A 149 -13.07 -12.95 3.97
C GLU A 149 -11.88 -13.14 3.02
N ASN A 150 -11.07 -12.11 2.78
CA ASN A 150 -9.98 -12.13 1.80
C ASN A 150 -8.63 -12.54 2.39
N VAL A 151 -8.62 -13.51 3.30
CA VAL A 151 -7.40 -14.06 3.89
C VAL A 151 -6.93 -15.26 3.08
N HIS A 152 -5.71 -15.18 2.56
CA HIS A 152 -5.06 -16.27 1.84
C HIS A 152 -4.15 -17.03 2.79
N GLN A 153 -4.31 -18.36 2.89
CA GLN A 153 -3.49 -19.18 3.78
C GLN A 153 -2.12 -19.52 3.16
N GLU A 154 -2.00 -19.36 1.83
CA GLU A 154 -0.80 -19.72 1.07
C GLU A 154 -0.50 -18.67 0.00
N LEU A 155 0.78 -18.47 -0.29
CA LEU A 155 1.27 -17.56 -1.32
C LEU A 155 0.65 -17.84 -2.71
N THR A 156 0.46 -19.13 -3.05
CA THR A 156 -0.16 -19.54 -4.33
C THR A 156 -1.61 -19.10 -4.43
N SER A 157 -2.39 -19.22 -3.35
CA SER A 157 -3.78 -18.76 -3.35
C SER A 157 -3.86 -17.23 -3.46
N PHE A 158 -2.94 -16.51 -2.80
CA PHE A 158 -2.83 -15.06 -2.93
C PHE A 158 -2.51 -14.63 -4.37
N ALA A 159 -1.48 -15.24 -4.98
CA ALA A 159 -1.08 -14.90 -6.35
C ALA A 159 -2.19 -15.22 -7.38
N ASN A 160 -2.91 -16.33 -7.22
CA ASN A 160 -4.00 -16.72 -8.11
C ASN A 160 -5.24 -15.82 -7.98
N ALA A 161 -5.44 -15.17 -6.83
CA ALA A 161 -6.54 -14.23 -6.64
C ALA A 161 -6.37 -12.94 -7.44
N TYR A 162 -5.13 -12.58 -7.80
CA TYR A 162 -4.81 -11.34 -8.51
C TYR A 162 -4.04 -11.65 -9.81
N PRO A 163 -4.73 -12.13 -10.87
CA PRO A 163 -4.06 -12.54 -12.11
C PRO A 163 -3.44 -11.35 -12.83
N VAL A 164 -2.15 -11.45 -13.14
CA VAL A 164 -1.36 -10.48 -13.87
C VAL A 164 -0.88 -11.06 -15.20
N SER A 165 -0.69 -10.21 -16.21
CA SER A 165 -0.21 -10.62 -17.54
C SER A 165 1.28 -10.99 -17.51
N GLU A 166 2.05 -10.34 -16.65
CA GLU A 166 3.46 -10.62 -16.40
C GLU A 166 3.75 -10.53 -14.89
N GLN A 167 4.37 -11.55 -14.34
CA GLN A 167 4.67 -11.67 -12.92
C GLN A 167 6.17 -11.51 -12.69
N TYR A 168 6.58 -10.47 -11.96
CA TYR A 168 7.98 -10.16 -11.69
C TYR A 168 8.47 -10.74 -10.37
N VAL A 169 7.63 -10.67 -9.33
CA VAL A 169 7.91 -11.15 -7.97
C VAL A 169 6.68 -11.79 -7.38
N VAL A 170 6.86 -12.96 -6.79
CA VAL A 170 5.91 -13.58 -5.84
C VAL A 170 6.74 -14.17 -4.73
N GLN A 171 6.59 -13.63 -3.54
CA GLN A 171 7.42 -13.98 -2.38
C GLN A 171 6.59 -13.96 -1.10
N GLU A 172 7.03 -14.73 -0.11
CA GLU A 172 6.53 -14.65 1.25
C GLU A 172 7.65 -14.36 2.25
N ARG A 173 7.27 -13.75 3.34
CA ARG A 173 8.16 -13.46 4.45
C ARG A 173 7.41 -13.61 5.77
N GLU A 174 8.00 -14.37 6.70
CA GLU A 174 7.50 -14.40 8.06
C GLU A 174 7.81 -13.07 8.77
N LEU A 175 6.79 -12.47 9.36
CA LEU A 175 6.86 -11.29 10.20
C LEU A 175 6.24 -11.61 11.56
N VAL A 176 6.44 -10.71 12.52
CA VAL A 176 5.89 -10.83 13.86
C VAL A 176 5.06 -9.58 14.15
N ASP A 177 3.81 -9.75 14.52
CA ASP A 177 2.89 -8.66 14.84
C ASP A 177 3.18 -7.99 16.18
N MET A 178 2.39 -7.00 16.54
CA MET A 178 2.52 -6.28 17.82
C MET A 178 2.21 -7.13 19.06
N GLN A 179 1.58 -8.30 18.87
CA GLN A 179 1.30 -9.28 19.94
C GLN A 179 2.34 -10.41 19.99
N GLU A 180 3.46 -10.23 19.30
CA GLU A 180 4.54 -11.22 19.16
C GLU A 180 4.10 -12.54 18.49
N LYS A 181 3.03 -12.50 17.67
CA LYS A 181 2.56 -13.65 16.91
C LYS A 181 3.19 -13.64 15.51
N PRO A 182 3.79 -14.76 15.07
CA PRO A 182 4.28 -14.88 13.70
C PRO A 182 3.12 -14.99 12.71
N TYR A 183 3.33 -14.44 11.52
CA TYR A 183 2.43 -14.58 10.38
C TYR A 183 3.21 -14.44 9.08
N ASN A 184 2.69 -15.02 7.99
CA ASN A 184 3.27 -14.83 6.66
C ASN A 184 2.67 -13.61 5.98
N ARG A 185 3.54 -12.76 5.47
CA ARG A 185 3.20 -11.66 4.58
C ARG A 185 3.58 -12.03 3.16
N PHE A 186 2.63 -11.87 2.26
CA PHE A 186 2.78 -12.17 0.83
C PHE A 186 3.04 -10.86 0.08
N LEU A 187 3.89 -10.95 -0.94
CA LEU A 187 4.18 -9.86 -1.88
C LEU A 187 4.04 -10.36 -3.30
N MET A 188 3.32 -9.62 -4.13
CA MET A 188 3.29 -9.82 -5.57
C MET A 188 3.52 -8.50 -6.30
N ILE A 189 4.38 -8.51 -7.31
CA ILE A 189 4.60 -7.41 -8.24
C ILE A 189 4.47 -7.96 -9.66
N GLY A 190 3.72 -7.27 -10.51
CA GLY A 190 3.50 -7.68 -11.89
C GLY A 190 2.87 -6.57 -12.73
N THR A 191 2.53 -6.90 -13.97
CA THR A 191 1.76 -6.05 -14.89
C THR A 191 0.34 -6.59 -15.02
N LYS A 192 -0.67 -5.73 -14.83
CA LYS A 192 -2.09 -6.05 -15.02
C LYS A 192 -2.40 -6.43 -16.46
#